data_01c95d4a574ba1a9cc380c1f18240755
#
_entry.id   01c95d4a574ba1a9cc380c1f18240755
#
_cell.length_a   1.000
_cell.length_b   1.000
_cell.length_c   1.000
_cell.angle_alpha   90.00
_cell.angle_beta   90.00
_cell.angle_gamma   90.00
#
_symmetry.space_group_name_H-M   'P 1'
#
loop_
_entity.id
_entity.type
_entity.pdbx_description
1 polymer ?
#
loop_
_entity_poly.entity_id
_entity_poly.type
_entity_poly.pdbx_seq_one_letter_code
_entity_poly.pdbx_strand_id
1 'polypeptide(L)'
;MDTYQHWVTTADEPVELAMADVADPDDMRNAAAGDAASEDLGDAGGEDPRDAEPGDANPGDAISIVTPVPVPSGWSDPPTDTDGPRLWDRLIISESARIRRYKRPATVVLVEVAGLDKLAAKWGPRVAENTLKVAARVLAKEIRTSDHIARIEPLRFGVLLTETTEIAAINFVERARAACERDVQVASEAVGVAFGWASPPKGGDLSDAMSLAAKRLAVELAALTTP
;
A
#
# COMPACT_ATOMS: atom_id res chain seq x y z
N MET A 1 11.93 16.58 -9.00
CA MET A 1 13.27 16.49 -8.39
C MET A 1 13.05 16.52 -6.91
N ASP A 2 13.63 15.54 -6.19
CA ASP A 2 13.71 15.42 -4.74
C ASP A 2 12.51 14.87 -3.97
N THR A 3 12.22 13.58 -4.17
CA THR A 3 11.50 12.80 -3.15
C THR A 3 12.25 11.50 -2.76
N TYR A 4 13.41 11.25 -3.33
CA TYR A 4 14.21 10.03 -3.09
C TYR A 4 15.32 10.17 -2.04
N GLN A 5 15.56 11.37 -1.49
CA GLN A 5 16.68 11.60 -0.56
C GLN A 5 16.35 11.37 0.93
N HIS A 6 15.10 11.03 1.28
CA HIS A 6 14.73 10.90 2.70
C HIS A 6 15.03 9.53 3.32
N TRP A 7 15.53 8.57 2.54
CA TRP A 7 15.76 7.20 3.00
C TRP A 7 17.21 6.87 3.40
N VAL A 8 18.16 7.81 3.27
CA VAL A 8 19.60 7.49 3.43
C VAL A 8 20.24 8.11 4.68
N THR A 9 19.54 8.91 5.48
CA THR A 9 20.24 9.73 6.51
C THR A 9 19.73 9.56 7.94
N THR A 10 19.32 8.36 8.38
CA THR A 10 19.13 8.09 9.84
C THR A 10 19.50 6.66 10.22
N ALA A 11 20.72 6.26 9.92
CA ALA A 11 21.30 5.01 10.42
C ALA A 11 22.53 5.29 11.29
N ASP A 12 22.33 6.07 12.36
CA ASP A 12 23.36 6.21 13.40
C ASP A 12 22.74 6.66 14.73
N GLU A 13 21.85 5.83 15.30
CA GLU A 13 21.60 5.83 16.74
C GLU A 13 21.37 4.38 17.21
N PRO A 14 22.09 3.91 18.25
CA PRO A 14 21.90 2.59 18.82
C PRO A 14 20.58 2.56 19.60
N VAL A 15 19.61 1.77 19.13
CA VAL A 15 18.39 1.47 19.87
C VAL A 15 18.74 0.53 21.02
N GLU A 16 18.82 1.09 22.21
CA GLU A 16 18.86 0.36 23.47
C GLU A 16 17.55 -0.41 23.65
N LEU A 17 17.63 -1.74 23.62
CA LEU A 17 16.50 -2.63 23.86
C LEU A 17 16.08 -2.53 25.33
N ALA A 18 15.12 -1.70 25.66
CA ALA A 18 14.36 -1.80 26.91
C ALA A 18 13.41 -3.02 26.81
N MET A 19 13.75 -4.09 27.51
CA MET A 19 12.84 -5.17 27.84
C MET A 19 11.78 -4.60 28.80
N ALA A 20 10.56 -4.43 28.31
CA ALA A 20 9.40 -4.12 29.14
C ALA A 20 8.37 -5.25 29.03
N ASP A 21 8.22 -5.94 30.14
CA ASP A 21 7.08 -6.68 30.68
C ASP A 21 6.02 -7.24 29.71
N VAL A 22 6.02 -8.55 29.64
CA VAL A 22 4.93 -9.37 29.11
C VAL A 22 3.81 -9.35 30.14
N ALA A 23 2.71 -8.66 29.86
CA ALA A 23 1.49 -8.72 30.66
C ALA A 23 0.80 -10.08 30.47
N ASP A 24 0.41 -10.67 31.59
CA ASP A 24 -0.26 -11.95 31.80
C ASP A 24 -1.64 -11.99 31.10
N PRO A 25 -2.00 -13.06 30.38
CA PRO A 25 -3.26 -13.15 29.62
C PRO A 25 -4.52 -13.38 30.46
N ASP A 26 -4.47 -13.37 31.78
CA ASP A 26 -5.62 -13.66 32.67
C ASP A 26 -6.41 -12.42 33.17
N ASP A 27 -6.02 -11.19 32.82
CA ASP A 27 -6.67 -9.95 33.29
C ASP A 27 -7.82 -9.44 32.40
N MET A 28 -8.26 -10.15 31.39
CA MET A 28 -9.37 -9.73 30.48
C MET A 28 -10.71 -10.43 30.72
N ARG A 29 -11.02 -10.82 31.96
CA ARG A 29 -12.32 -11.46 32.28
C ARG A 29 -13.15 -10.78 33.35
N ASN A 30 -13.08 -9.46 33.50
CA ASN A 30 -13.99 -8.84 34.44
C ASN A 30 -14.36 -7.39 34.15
N ALA A 31 -15.14 -7.13 33.08
CA ALA A 31 -15.82 -5.85 32.89
C ALA A 31 -17.08 -6.03 32.01
N ALA A 32 -18.08 -6.71 32.54
CA ALA A 32 -19.45 -6.68 32.01
C ALA A 32 -20.45 -6.87 33.14
N ALA A 33 -20.92 -5.79 33.75
CA ALA A 33 -22.26 -5.71 34.35
C ALA A 33 -22.47 -4.34 35.07
N GLY A 34 -23.60 -3.71 34.80
CA GLY A 34 -24.17 -2.60 35.58
C GLY A 34 -24.15 -1.29 34.80
N ASP A 35 -25.17 -0.50 34.65
CA ASP A 35 -26.53 -0.56 35.17
C ASP A 35 -27.39 0.46 34.40
N ALA A 36 -28.64 0.17 34.20
CA ALA A 36 -29.62 1.03 33.59
C ALA A 36 -30.16 2.04 34.62
N ALA A 37 -30.25 3.31 34.22
CA ALA A 37 -31.20 4.24 34.88
C ALA A 37 -31.66 5.30 33.86
N SER A 38 -32.95 5.39 33.81
CA SER A 38 -33.91 6.19 33.07
C SER A 38 -33.97 7.65 33.51
N GLU A 39 -34.72 8.42 32.64
CA GLU A 39 -35.41 9.68 32.87
C GLU A 39 -34.59 10.98 32.62
N ASP A 40 -34.96 11.77 31.62
CA ASP A 40 -36.00 12.81 31.76
C ASP A 40 -36.38 13.41 30.38
N LEU A 41 -37.70 13.64 30.19
CA LEU A 41 -38.31 14.30 29.06
C LEU A 41 -38.25 15.82 29.25
N GLY A 42 -37.53 16.53 28.38
CA GLY A 42 -37.52 17.99 28.27
C GLY A 42 -38.03 18.43 26.90
N ASP A 43 -39.27 18.82 26.85
CA ASP A 43 -39.94 19.53 25.74
C ASP A 43 -39.31 20.91 25.53
N ALA A 44 -38.92 21.26 24.29
CA ALA A 44 -38.77 22.64 23.85
C ALA A 44 -38.73 22.78 22.29
N GLY A 45 -39.77 23.34 21.73
CA GLY A 45 -39.71 24.38 20.70
C GLY A 45 -39.35 23.93 19.26
N GLY A 46 -40.42 23.74 18.45
CA GLY A 46 -40.30 23.59 17.03
C GLY A 46 -39.81 24.88 16.35
N GLU A 47 -38.78 24.78 15.57
CA GLU A 47 -38.49 25.71 14.50
C GLU A 47 -38.70 25.00 13.15
N ASP A 48 -39.52 25.61 12.32
CA ASP A 48 -39.94 25.12 10.99
C ASP A 48 -38.72 25.15 9.99
N PRO A 49 -38.33 24.03 9.37
CA PRO A 49 -37.14 24.00 8.49
C PRO A 49 -37.36 24.59 7.10
N ARG A 50 -38.33 25.49 6.89
CA ARG A 50 -38.69 26.03 5.57
C ARG A 50 -38.10 27.40 5.25
N ASP A 51 -37.38 28.06 6.16
CA ASP A 51 -36.81 29.40 5.97
C ASP A 51 -35.29 29.45 5.84
N ALA A 52 -34.65 28.38 5.34
CA ALA A 52 -33.25 28.44 4.94
C ALA A 52 -33.17 28.92 3.47
N GLU A 53 -32.89 30.21 3.31
CA GLU A 53 -32.48 30.78 2.03
C GLU A 53 -31.29 30.02 1.44
N PRO A 54 -31.25 29.71 0.12
CA PRO A 54 -30.08 29.12 -0.51
C PRO A 54 -28.97 30.17 -0.57
N GLY A 55 -28.03 30.12 0.38
CA GLY A 55 -26.83 30.92 0.35
C GLY A 55 -26.08 30.72 -0.98
N ASP A 56 -25.78 31.82 -1.66
CA ASP A 56 -24.97 31.91 -2.85
C ASP A 56 -23.63 31.16 -2.67
N ALA A 57 -23.60 29.91 -3.12
CA ALA A 57 -22.37 29.16 -3.28
C ALA A 57 -21.64 29.74 -4.50
N ASN A 58 -20.60 30.52 -4.23
CA ASN A 58 -19.68 31.03 -5.23
C ASN A 58 -19.09 29.86 -6.03
N PRO A 59 -19.34 29.73 -7.35
CA PRO A 59 -18.86 28.59 -8.14
C PRO A 59 -17.36 28.61 -8.44
N GLY A 60 -16.60 29.51 -7.77
CA GLY A 60 -15.18 29.72 -8.05
C GLY A 60 -14.20 28.98 -7.15
N ASP A 61 -14.61 28.40 -6.01
CA ASP A 61 -13.68 27.87 -5.00
C ASP A 61 -13.76 26.33 -4.79
N ALA A 62 -14.43 25.60 -5.66
CA ALA A 62 -14.32 24.15 -5.68
C ALA A 62 -13.01 23.75 -6.41
N ILE A 63 -11.86 24.05 -5.81
CA ILE A 63 -10.69 23.20 -6.00
C ILE A 63 -11.12 21.87 -5.41
N SER A 64 -11.59 20.98 -6.31
CA SER A 64 -11.85 19.59 -5.97
C SER A 64 -10.50 19.02 -5.55
N ILE A 65 -10.20 19.09 -4.25
CA ILE A 65 -9.10 18.33 -3.65
C ILE A 65 -9.55 16.89 -3.81
N VAL A 66 -9.19 16.31 -4.96
CA VAL A 66 -9.24 14.86 -5.14
C VAL A 66 -8.43 14.32 -3.99
N THR A 67 -9.11 13.78 -2.98
CA THR A 67 -8.44 13.19 -1.81
C THR A 67 -7.56 12.10 -2.37
N PRO A 68 -6.23 12.23 -2.33
CA PRO A 68 -5.35 11.21 -2.87
C PRO A 68 -5.66 9.91 -2.16
N VAL A 69 -5.55 8.81 -2.87
CA VAL A 69 -5.64 7.46 -2.25
C VAL A 69 -4.81 7.47 -0.98
N PRO A 70 -5.35 7.04 0.18
CA PRO A 70 -4.67 7.16 1.47
C PRO A 70 -3.25 6.59 1.43
N VAL A 71 -2.30 7.31 2.02
CA VAL A 71 -0.90 6.86 2.11
C VAL A 71 -0.84 5.72 3.13
N PRO A 72 -0.30 4.54 2.76
CA PRO A 72 -0.13 3.45 3.72
C PRO A 72 0.93 3.84 4.77
N SER A 73 0.76 3.45 6.03
CA SER A 73 1.67 3.89 7.10
C SER A 73 1.89 2.86 8.22
N GLY A 74 1.17 1.76 8.23
CA GLY A 74 1.14 0.78 9.31
C GLY A 74 1.99 -0.48 9.06
N TRP A 75 1.79 -1.46 9.92
CA TRP A 75 2.26 -2.83 9.75
C TRP A 75 1.43 -3.60 8.72
N SER A 76 0.16 -3.25 8.57
CA SER A 76 -0.78 -3.74 7.57
C SER A 76 -1.44 -2.57 6.85
N ASP A 77 -1.98 -2.82 5.67
CA ASP A 77 -2.81 -1.89 4.91
C ASP A 77 -4.24 -2.46 4.78
N PRO A 78 -5.13 -2.18 5.75
CA PRO A 78 -6.49 -2.71 5.75
C PRO A 78 -7.30 -2.44 4.47
N PRO A 79 -7.13 -1.27 3.80
CA PRO A 79 -7.83 -1.01 2.56
C PRO A 79 -7.57 -2.04 1.45
N THR A 80 -6.35 -2.56 1.34
CA THR A 80 -5.96 -3.52 0.29
C THR A 80 -5.79 -4.94 0.81
N ASP A 81 -5.90 -5.15 2.13
CA ASP A 81 -5.66 -6.44 2.80
C ASP A 81 -4.25 -7.01 2.51
N THR A 82 -3.25 -6.11 2.53
CA THR A 82 -1.84 -6.45 2.34
C THR A 82 -1.00 -6.00 3.54
N ASP A 83 0.25 -6.41 3.56
CA ASP A 83 1.23 -5.85 4.48
C ASP A 83 1.38 -4.34 4.26
N GLY A 84 1.74 -3.62 5.34
CA GLY A 84 2.04 -2.19 5.27
C GLY A 84 3.54 -1.91 5.15
N PRO A 85 3.93 -0.63 4.95
CA PRO A 85 5.32 -0.24 4.72
C PRO A 85 6.25 -0.59 5.88
N ARG A 86 5.79 -0.54 7.14
CA ARG A 86 6.62 -0.91 8.29
C ARG A 86 6.98 -2.39 8.31
N LEU A 87 6.04 -3.27 7.94
CA LEU A 87 6.35 -4.69 7.84
C LEU A 87 7.26 -4.96 6.65
N TRP A 88 7.03 -4.30 5.52
CA TRP A 88 7.90 -4.37 4.35
C TRP A 88 9.37 -4.06 4.68
N ASP A 89 9.64 -2.94 5.35
CA ASP A 89 11.01 -2.56 5.73
C ASP A 89 11.68 -3.62 6.59
N ARG A 90 10.94 -4.17 7.56
CA ARG A 90 11.45 -5.25 8.41
C ARG A 90 11.72 -6.53 7.64
N LEU A 91 10.87 -6.90 6.69
CA LEU A 91 11.05 -8.06 5.82
C LEU A 91 12.30 -7.90 4.95
N ILE A 92 12.49 -6.75 4.32
CA ILE A 92 13.69 -6.44 3.51
C ILE A 92 14.97 -6.60 4.33
N ILE A 93 15.02 -6.06 5.56
CA ILE A 93 16.17 -6.19 6.45
C ILE A 93 16.43 -7.65 6.83
N SER A 94 15.39 -8.38 7.26
CA SER A 94 15.51 -9.76 7.70
C SER A 94 15.91 -10.70 6.57
N GLU A 95 15.33 -10.55 5.40
CA GLU A 95 15.64 -11.39 4.23
C GLU A 95 17.02 -11.06 3.66
N SER A 96 17.46 -9.79 3.68
CA SER A 96 18.85 -9.42 3.35
C SER A 96 19.86 -10.15 4.26
N ALA A 97 19.55 -10.28 5.55
CA ALA A 97 20.39 -11.05 6.48
C ALA A 97 20.38 -12.56 6.16
N ARG A 98 19.22 -13.11 5.77
CA ARG A 98 19.09 -14.51 5.33
C ARG A 98 19.89 -14.79 4.06
N ILE A 99 19.80 -13.94 3.06
CA ILE A 99 20.57 -14.03 1.81
C ILE A 99 22.07 -14.05 2.11
N ARG A 100 22.55 -13.14 2.96
CA ARG A 100 23.97 -13.10 3.35
C ARG A 100 24.42 -14.39 4.03
N ARG A 101 23.60 -14.93 4.94
CA ARG A 101 23.92 -16.12 5.74
C ARG A 101 23.82 -17.41 4.94
N TYR A 102 22.75 -17.59 4.22
CA TYR A 102 22.40 -18.87 3.59
C TYR A 102 22.66 -18.92 2.08
N LYS A 103 23.00 -17.79 1.47
CA LYS A 103 23.24 -17.67 0.02
C LYS A 103 22.06 -18.10 -0.84
N ARG A 104 20.84 -18.01 -0.31
CA ARG A 104 19.62 -18.29 -1.06
C ARG A 104 19.16 -17.04 -1.79
N PRO A 105 18.70 -17.15 -3.06
CA PRO A 105 18.27 -16.00 -3.83
C PRO A 105 16.96 -15.43 -3.29
N ALA A 106 16.76 -14.14 -3.46
CA ALA A 106 15.45 -13.51 -3.38
C ALA A 106 15.35 -12.40 -4.42
N THR A 107 14.14 -12.08 -4.85
CA THR A 107 13.86 -11.02 -5.82
C THR A 107 12.81 -10.08 -5.29
N VAL A 108 13.04 -8.78 -5.42
CA VAL A 108 12.03 -7.75 -5.18
C VAL A 108 11.35 -7.43 -6.50
N VAL A 109 10.02 -7.35 -6.47
CA VAL A 109 9.20 -6.83 -7.57
C VAL A 109 8.44 -5.62 -7.06
N LEU A 110 8.54 -4.50 -7.74
CA LEU A 110 7.74 -3.31 -7.51
C LEU A 110 6.65 -3.26 -8.59
N VAL A 111 5.42 -3.01 -8.17
CA VAL A 111 4.25 -2.95 -9.04
C VAL A 111 3.53 -1.64 -8.81
N GLU A 112 3.27 -0.87 -9.85
CA GLU A 112 2.54 0.39 -9.75
C GLU A 112 1.30 0.40 -10.64
N VAL A 113 0.19 0.86 -10.06
CA VAL A 113 -1.09 1.02 -10.78
C VAL A 113 -1.18 2.45 -11.26
N ALA A 114 -0.90 2.67 -12.55
CA ALA A 114 -0.90 3.98 -13.19
C ALA A 114 -2.30 4.40 -13.64
N GLY A 115 -2.57 5.70 -13.72
CA GLY A 115 -3.82 6.26 -14.24
C GLY A 115 -4.98 6.32 -13.25
N LEU A 116 -4.76 5.96 -11.98
CA LEU A 116 -5.80 6.04 -10.93
C LEU A 116 -6.20 7.48 -10.60
N ASP A 117 -5.32 8.44 -10.79
CA ASP A 117 -5.61 9.87 -10.70
C ASP A 117 -6.66 10.31 -11.72
N LYS A 118 -6.48 9.91 -12.98
CA LYS A 118 -7.44 10.16 -14.07
C LYS A 118 -8.76 9.44 -13.83
N LEU A 119 -8.69 8.21 -13.32
CA LEU A 119 -9.86 7.42 -12.96
C LEU A 119 -10.65 8.09 -11.83
N ALA A 120 -9.96 8.56 -10.78
CA ALA A 120 -10.56 9.25 -9.66
C ALA A 120 -11.19 10.60 -10.09
N ALA A 121 -10.52 11.35 -10.95
CA ALA A 121 -11.05 12.60 -11.50
C ALA A 121 -12.33 12.39 -12.33
N LYS A 122 -12.42 11.28 -13.07
CA LYS A 122 -13.57 10.97 -13.93
C LYS A 122 -14.73 10.31 -13.20
N TRP A 123 -14.45 9.40 -12.27
CA TRP A 123 -15.44 8.50 -11.67
C TRP A 123 -15.50 8.57 -10.13
N GLY A 124 -14.70 9.45 -9.55
CA GLY A 124 -14.60 9.65 -8.11
C GLY A 124 -13.57 8.74 -7.42
N PRO A 125 -13.13 9.13 -6.21
CA PRO A 125 -12.03 8.46 -5.49
C PRO A 125 -12.35 7.00 -5.11
N ARG A 126 -13.62 6.67 -4.84
CA ARG A 126 -14.02 5.29 -4.52
C ARG A 126 -13.73 4.28 -5.63
N VAL A 127 -13.83 4.72 -6.90
CA VAL A 127 -13.54 3.83 -8.03
C VAL A 127 -12.04 3.55 -8.10
N ALA A 128 -11.20 4.55 -7.89
CA ALA A 128 -9.74 4.38 -7.82
C ALA A 128 -9.33 3.45 -6.66
N GLU A 129 -9.91 3.63 -5.47
CA GLU A 129 -9.67 2.74 -4.33
C GLU A 129 -10.08 1.29 -4.60
N ASN A 130 -11.24 1.09 -5.22
CA ASN A 130 -11.72 -0.25 -5.57
C ASN A 130 -10.80 -0.91 -6.61
N THR A 131 -10.32 -0.16 -7.60
CA THR A 131 -9.37 -0.65 -8.60
C THR A 131 -8.05 -1.06 -7.93
N LEU A 132 -7.56 -0.27 -6.97
CA LEU A 132 -6.37 -0.63 -6.20
C LEU A 132 -6.56 -1.91 -5.37
N LYS A 133 -7.74 -2.08 -4.74
CA LYS A 133 -8.10 -3.32 -4.03
C LYS A 133 -8.16 -4.54 -4.96
N VAL A 134 -8.64 -4.36 -6.18
CA VAL A 134 -8.63 -5.43 -7.20
C VAL A 134 -7.19 -5.80 -7.54
N ALA A 135 -6.33 -4.82 -7.82
CA ALA A 135 -4.92 -5.07 -8.11
C ALA A 135 -4.21 -5.81 -6.97
N ALA A 136 -4.40 -5.39 -5.71
CA ALA A 136 -3.86 -6.07 -4.55
C ALA A 136 -4.29 -7.53 -4.47
N ARG A 137 -5.58 -7.81 -4.64
CA ARG A 137 -6.15 -9.16 -4.61
C ARG A 137 -5.63 -10.03 -5.74
N VAL A 138 -5.46 -9.47 -6.94
CA VAL A 138 -4.90 -10.18 -8.09
C VAL A 138 -3.45 -10.57 -7.79
N LEU A 139 -2.62 -9.63 -7.35
CA LEU A 139 -1.22 -9.88 -7.01
C LEU A 139 -1.09 -10.91 -5.88
N ALA A 140 -1.92 -10.82 -4.83
CA ALA A 140 -1.92 -11.75 -3.71
C ALA A 140 -2.24 -13.21 -4.11
N LYS A 141 -3.00 -13.42 -5.19
CA LYS A 141 -3.27 -14.77 -5.72
C LYS A 141 -2.10 -15.38 -6.47
N GLU A 142 -1.20 -14.56 -6.99
CA GLU A 142 -0.07 -15.03 -7.80
C GLU A 142 1.20 -15.33 -6.96
N ILE A 143 1.25 -14.93 -5.69
CA ILE A 143 2.35 -15.21 -4.77
C ILE A 143 2.15 -16.54 -4.02
N ARG A 144 3.25 -17.08 -3.49
CA ARG A 144 3.25 -18.27 -2.63
C ARG A 144 3.07 -17.86 -1.17
N THR A 145 2.75 -18.83 -0.30
CA THR A 145 2.66 -18.59 1.15
C THR A 145 3.96 -18.09 1.78
N SER A 146 5.11 -18.41 1.16
CA SER A 146 6.44 -17.93 1.60
C SER A 146 6.79 -16.54 1.11
N ASP A 147 6.04 -15.99 0.17
CA ASP A 147 6.28 -14.68 -0.42
C ASP A 147 5.45 -13.62 0.31
N HIS A 148 5.81 -12.37 0.16
CA HIS A 148 5.14 -11.26 0.83
C HIS A 148 4.69 -10.22 -0.19
N ILE A 149 3.55 -9.60 0.07
CA ILE A 149 3.06 -8.44 -0.65
C ILE A 149 2.72 -7.33 0.34
N ALA A 150 3.21 -6.13 0.07
CA ALA A 150 2.95 -4.95 0.87
C ALA A 150 2.56 -3.77 -0.01
N ARG A 151 1.64 -2.95 0.46
CA ARG A 151 1.43 -1.63 -0.13
C ARG A 151 2.39 -0.66 0.51
N ILE A 152 3.35 -0.16 -0.27
CA ILE A 152 4.48 0.64 0.22
C ILE A 152 4.33 2.14 -0.08
N GLU A 153 3.58 2.49 -1.12
CA GLU A 153 3.22 3.86 -1.51
C GLU A 153 1.74 3.91 -1.95
N PRO A 154 1.13 5.09 -2.11
CA PRO A 154 -0.28 5.21 -2.46
C PRO A 154 -0.74 4.33 -3.63
N LEU A 155 0.08 4.19 -4.67
CA LEU A 155 -0.24 3.45 -5.90
C LEU A 155 0.72 2.27 -6.14
N ARG A 156 1.65 1.99 -5.19
CA ARG A 156 2.72 1.02 -5.40
C ARG A 156 2.70 -0.10 -4.39
N PHE A 157 2.84 -1.31 -4.91
CA PHE A 157 3.05 -2.52 -4.13
C PHE A 157 4.50 -2.99 -4.25
N GLY A 158 5.03 -3.53 -3.16
CA GLY A 158 6.25 -4.32 -3.13
C GLY A 158 5.90 -5.80 -2.98
N VAL A 159 6.51 -6.65 -3.78
CA VAL A 159 6.41 -8.11 -3.65
C VAL A 159 7.81 -8.67 -3.43
N LEU A 160 7.98 -9.42 -2.35
CA LEU A 160 9.21 -10.10 -2.00
C LEU A 160 9.06 -11.60 -2.31
N LEU A 161 9.72 -12.03 -3.37
CA LEU A 161 9.77 -13.42 -3.78
C LEU A 161 10.97 -14.10 -3.12
N THR A 162 10.70 -14.89 -2.08
CA THR A 162 11.74 -15.62 -1.34
C THR A 162 12.24 -16.83 -2.14
N GLU A 163 13.51 -17.17 -1.96
CA GLU A 163 14.16 -18.31 -2.65
C GLU A 163 13.96 -18.31 -4.19
N THR A 164 13.84 -17.13 -4.77
CA THR A 164 13.52 -16.92 -6.19
C THR A 164 14.60 -16.09 -6.85
N THR A 165 15.20 -16.60 -7.93
CA THR A 165 16.17 -15.87 -8.75
C THR A 165 15.48 -14.84 -9.62
N GLU A 166 16.22 -13.82 -10.09
CA GLU A 166 15.70 -12.78 -10.99
C GLU A 166 15.09 -13.35 -12.27
N ILE A 167 15.70 -14.41 -12.82
CA ILE A 167 15.18 -15.11 -14.00
C ILE A 167 13.87 -15.85 -13.68
N ALA A 168 13.80 -16.51 -12.54
CA ALA A 168 12.58 -17.21 -12.12
C ALA A 168 11.43 -16.25 -11.78
N ALA A 169 11.75 -15.01 -11.35
CA ALA A 169 10.77 -13.98 -11.08
C ALA A 169 10.04 -13.50 -12.35
N ILE A 170 10.62 -13.67 -13.54
CA ILE A 170 9.97 -13.34 -14.83
C ILE A 170 8.63 -14.09 -14.94
N ASN A 171 8.59 -15.35 -14.58
CA ASN A 171 7.35 -16.14 -14.62
C ASN A 171 6.25 -15.59 -13.71
N PHE A 172 6.64 -15.06 -12.54
CA PHE A 172 5.68 -14.36 -11.66
C PHE A 172 5.20 -13.07 -12.32
N VAL A 173 6.12 -12.24 -12.84
CA VAL A 173 5.78 -10.96 -13.47
C VAL A 173 4.83 -11.16 -14.65
N GLU A 174 5.09 -12.15 -15.51
CA GLU A 174 4.22 -12.45 -16.67
C GLU A 174 2.82 -12.90 -16.23
N ARG A 175 2.72 -13.80 -15.25
CA ARG A 175 1.42 -14.22 -14.72
C ARG A 175 0.67 -13.07 -14.05
N ALA A 176 1.34 -12.29 -13.22
CA ALA A 176 0.75 -11.15 -12.52
C ALA A 176 0.30 -10.07 -13.51
N ARG A 177 1.09 -9.81 -14.56
CA ARG A 177 0.73 -8.89 -15.65
C ARG A 177 -0.53 -9.35 -16.36
N ALA A 178 -0.56 -10.58 -16.85
CA ALA A 178 -1.72 -11.13 -17.54
C ALA A 178 -2.99 -11.15 -16.65
N ALA A 179 -2.84 -11.40 -15.35
CA ALA A 179 -3.93 -11.35 -14.38
C ALA A 179 -4.42 -9.90 -14.14
N CYS A 180 -3.50 -8.93 -14.03
CA CYS A 180 -3.85 -7.52 -13.91
C CYS A 180 -4.52 -6.98 -15.18
N GLU A 181 -4.01 -7.31 -16.35
CA GLU A 181 -4.63 -6.94 -17.64
C GLU A 181 -6.07 -7.44 -17.72
N ARG A 182 -6.31 -8.66 -17.32
CA ARG A 182 -7.65 -9.26 -17.34
C ARG A 182 -8.61 -8.66 -16.32
N ASP A 183 -8.14 -8.41 -15.08
CA ASP A 183 -9.04 -8.09 -13.96
C ASP A 183 -9.03 -6.61 -13.57
N VAL A 184 -7.95 -5.87 -13.85
CA VAL A 184 -7.78 -4.45 -13.49
C VAL A 184 -8.12 -3.55 -14.68
N GLN A 185 -7.65 -3.85 -15.89
CA GLN A 185 -7.90 -3.03 -17.08
C GLN A 185 -9.36 -3.10 -17.58
N VAL A 186 -10.09 -4.15 -17.24
CA VAL A 186 -11.55 -4.22 -17.52
C VAL A 186 -12.30 -3.06 -16.87
N ALA A 187 -11.77 -2.50 -15.78
CA ALA A 187 -12.39 -1.36 -15.09
C ALA A 187 -12.21 -0.03 -15.86
N SER A 188 -11.14 0.15 -16.62
CA SER A 188 -10.89 1.34 -17.45
C SER A 188 -9.65 1.15 -18.35
N GLU A 189 -9.78 1.51 -19.63
CA GLU A 189 -8.64 1.59 -20.57
C GLU A 189 -7.56 2.61 -20.14
N ALA A 190 -7.91 3.51 -19.21
CA ALA A 190 -6.98 4.52 -18.69
C ALA A 190 -6.05 3.99 -17.60
N VAL A 191 -6.27 2.77 -17.09
CA VAL A 191 -5.46 2.18 -16.00
C VAL A 191 -4.47 1.20 -16.60
N GLY A 192 -3.19 1.41 -16.28
CA GLY A 192 -2.09 0.51 -16.61
C GLY A 192 -1.42 -0.04 -15.34
N VAL A 193 -0.77 -1.19 -15.47
CA VAL A 193 0.03 -1.76 -14.36
C VAL A 193 1.45 -1.98 -14.85
N ALA A 194 2.40 -1.32 -14.19
CA ALA A 194 3.83 -1.40 -14.51
C ALA A 194 4.57 -2.26 -13.48
N PHE A 195 5.63 -2.93 -13.93
CA PHE A 195 6.44 -3.84 -13.13
C PHE A 195 7.92 -3.49 -13.24
N GLY A 196 8.63 -3.50 -12.11
CA GLY A 196 10.09 -3.44 -12.09
C GLY A 196 10.59 -4.47 -11.09
N TRP A 197 11.57 -5.30 -11.47
CA TRP A 197 12.08 -6.33 -10.57
C TRP A 197 13.60 -6.44 -10.63
N ALA A 198 14.20 -6.84 -9.52
CA ALA A 198 15.62 -7.13 -9.43
C ALA A 198 15.93 -8.05 -8.25
N SER A 199 16.98 -8.83 -8.39
CA SER A 199 17.66 -9.49 -7.28
C SER A 199 18.86 -8.66 -6.82
N PRO A 200 19.37 -8.87 -5.60
CA PRO A 200 20.59 -8.22 -5.12
C PRO A 200 21.75 -8.43 -6.08
N PRO A 201 22.50 -7.36 -6.43
CA PRO A 201 23.71 -7.50 -7.20
C PRO A 201 24.78 -8.24 -6.38
N LYS A 202 25.87 -8.68 -7.04
CA LYS A 202 26.96 -9.38 -6.34
C LYS A 202 27.54 -8.49 -5.25
N GLY A 203 27.44 -8.94 -4.00
CA GLY A 203 27.90 -8.20 -2.82
C GLY A 203 26.91 -7.17 -2.26
N GLY A 204 25.79 -6.95 -2.93
CA GLY A 204 24.72 -6.07 -2.49
C GLY A 204 23.65 -6.77 -1.64
N ASP A 205 22.61 -6.04 -1.32
CA ASP A 205 21.46 -6.50 -0.55
C ASP A 205 20.12 -6.18 -1.24
N LEU A 206 19.00 -6.41 -0.55
CA LEU A 206 17.67 -6.15 -1.12
C LEU A 206 17.36 -4.65 -1.27
N SER A 207 18.05 -3.75 -0.58
CA SER A 207 17.91 -2.31 -0.78
C SER A 207 18.49 -1.90 -2.14
N ASP A 208 19.63 -2.51 -2.53
CA ASP A 208 20.20 -2.32 -3.87
C ASP A 208 19.25 -2.88 -4.96
N ALA A 209 18.65 -4.06 -4.68
CA ALA A 209 17.66 -4.64 -5.57
C ALA A 209 16.42 -3.74 -5.71
N MET A 210 15.90 -3.17 -4.62
CA MET A 210 14.79 -2.22 -4.66
C MET A 210 15.11 -1.00 -5.52
N SER A 211 16.31 -0.44 -5.36
CA SER A 211 16.77 0.71 -6.16
C SER A 211 16.83 0.39 -7.66
N LEU A 212 17.29 -0.82 -8.02
CA LEU A 212 17.32 -1.27 -9.40
C LEU A 212 15.93 -1.57 -9.94
N ALA A 213 15.07 -2.21 -9.15
CA ALA A 213 13.67 -2.47 -9.51
C ALA A 213 12.90 -1.16 -9.74
N ALA A 214 13.13 -0.13 -8.90
CA ALA A 214 12.51 1.19 -9.07
C ALA A 214 12.93 1.87 -10.38
N LYS A 215 14.19 1.77 -10.77
CA LYS A 215 14.66 2.29 -12.07
C LYS A 215 13.98 1.59 -13.25
N ARG A 216 13.83 0.27 -13.19
CA ARG A 216 13.16 -0.52 -14.23
C ARG A 216 11.67 -0.20 -14.28
N LEU A 217 11.02 -0.07 -13.13
CA LEU A 217 9.63 0.36 -13.01
C LEU A 217 9.40 1.74 -13.66
N ALA A 218 10.30 2.69 -13.41
CA ALA A 218 10.20 4.02 -14.00
C ALA A 218 10.27 4.01 -15.54
N VAL A 219 11.09 3.13 -16.12
CA VAL A 219 11.16 2.95 -17.57
C VAL A 219 9.85 2.41 -18.13
N GLU A 220 9.26 1.44 -17.47
CA GLU A 220 7.99 0.86 -17.91
C GLU A 220 6.81 1.86 -17.73
N LEU A 221 6.77 2.62 -16.63
CA LEU A 221 5.78 3.68 -16.44
C LEU A 221 5.85 4.76 -17.53
N ALA A 222 7.06 5.14 -17.94
CA ALA A 222 7.25 6.08 -19.03
C ALA A 222 6.68 5.53 -20.35
N ALA A 223 6.81 4.23 -20.62
CA ALA A 223 6.26 3.59 -21.81
C ALA A 223 4.72 3.55 -21.79
N LEU A 224 4.09 3.38 -20.62
CA LEU A 224 2.62 3.42 -20.47
C LEU A 224 2.03 4.83 -20.66
N THR A 225 2.82 5.88 -20.42
CA THR A 225 2.36 7.28 -20.51
C THR A 225 2.66 7.94 -21.86
N THR A 226 3.41 7.26 -22.72
CA THR A 226 3.69 7.77 -24.08
C THR A 226 2.54 7.39 -24.99
N PRO A 227 1.88 8.38 -25.65
CA PRO A 227 0.75 8.15 -26.55
C PRO A 227 1.12 7.40 -27.82
#